data_596b7507aebc027424acf07ba16589c8
#
_entry.id   596b7507aebc027424acf07ba16589c8
#
_cell.length_a   1.000
_cell.length_b   1.000
_cell.length_c   1.000
_cell.angle_alpha   90.00
_cell.angle_beta   90.00
_cell.angle_gamma   90.00
#
_symmetry.space_group_name_H-M   'P 1'
#
loop_
_entity.id
_entity.type
_entity.pdbx_description
1 polymer ?
#
loop_
_entity_poly.entity_id
_entity_poly.type
_entity_poly.pdbx_seq_one_letter_code
_entity_poly.pdbx_strand_id
1 'polypeptide(L)'
;MPISTDMGFELYYARRYEEAITQLRSVLQTSPNFPLAHLWLGRAYEQERMYPEAITEFEQAGTALKDWPVIIAAAGHTYGRWGHKSDATAALHRIDELAKEEYVTPYGVALVFASLEDREQAMNWLQKAYEGRSHWLVWLNLDPRFDNVRFDPRFRALLQRMKF
;
A
#
# COMPACT_ATOMS: atom_id res chain seq x y z
N MET A 1 17.71 -6.71 5.74
CA MET A 1 17.35 -6.00 4.49
C MET A 1 18.60 -5.36 3.93
N PRO A 2 18.79 -5.29 2.61
CA PRO A 2 19.85 -4.47 2.05
C PRO A 2 19.58 -3.00 2.38
N ILE A 3 20.56 -2.30 2.89
CA ILE A 3 20.52 -0.86 3.26
C ILE A 3 19.89 0.03 2.15
N SER A 4 20.07 -0.37 0.91
CA SER A 4 19.58 0.31 -0.28
C SER A 4 18.06 0.21 -0.50
N THR A 5 17.38 -0.82 0.02
CA THR A 5 15.90 -0.92 -0.03
C THR A 5 15.26 -0.07 1.05
N ASP A 6 15.91 0.02 2.21
CA ASP A 6 15.45 0.88 3.31
C ASP A 6 15.51 2.35 2.87
N MET A 7 16.54 2.74 2.10
CA MET A 7 16.60 4.08 1.51
C MET A 7 15.45 4.35 0.53
N GLY A 8 15.06 3.39 -0.31
CA GLY A 8 13.90 3.52 -1.21
C GLY A 8 12.59 3.70 -0.45
N PHE A 9 12.42 2.95 0.63
CA PHE A 9 11.30 3.06 1.54
C PHE A 9 11.26 4.44 2.25
N GLU A 10 12.38 4.93 2.77
CA GLU A 10 12.48 6.24 3.40
C GLU A 10 12.15 7.37 2.42
N LEU A 11 12.72 7.32 1.21
CA LEU A 11 12.44 8.27 0.14
C LEU A 11 10.96 8.29 -0.25
N TYR A 12 10.29 7.13 -0.28
CA TYR A 12 8.86 7.04 -0.55
C TYR A 12 8.05 7.82 0.50
N TYR A 13 8.28 7.60 1.79
CA TYR A 13 7.56 8.31 2.84
C TYR A 13 7.98 9.78 2.97
N ALA A 14 9.18 10.13 2.51
CA ALA A 14 9.61 11.52 2.33
C ALA A 14 9.00 12.19 1.09
N ARG A 15 8.15 11.47 0.32
CA ARG A 15 7.51 11.92 -0.93
C ARG A 15 8.50 12.28 -2.04
N ARG A 16 9.70 11.73 -2.00
CA ARG A 16 10.76 11.88 -3.01
C ARG A 16 10.70 10.69 -3.97
N TYR A 17 9.59 10.60 -4.73
CA TYR A 17 9.23 9.39 -5.48
C TYR A 17 10.19 9.10 -6.63
N GLU A 18 10.64 10.11 -7.39
CA GLU A 18 11.61 9.92 -8.46
C GLU A 18 12.95 9.36 -7.95
N GLU A 19 13.40 9.85 -6.79
CA GLU A 19 14.61 9.34 -6.15
C GLU A 19 14.42 7.94 -5.59
N ALA A 20 13.24 7.64 -5.03
CA ALA A 20 12.88 6.29 -4.60
C ALA A 20 12.91 5.30 -5.79
N ILE A 21 12.33 5.70 -6.93
CA ILE A 21 12.34 4.91 -8.18
C ILE A 21 13.79 4.64 -8.61
N THR A 22 14.63 5.67 -8.66
CA THR A 22 16.02 5.55 -9.07
C THR A 22 16.77 4.57 -8.15
N GLN A 23 16.62 4.74 -6.85
CA GLN A 23 17.27 3.90 -5.84
C GLN A 23 16.81 2.43 -5.91
N LEU A 24 15.50 2.20 -6.03
CA LEU A 24 14.93 0.85 -6.07
C LEU A 24 15.27 0.13 -7.38
N ARG A 25 15.32 0.83 -8.50
CA ARG A 25 15.84 0.28 -9.76
C ARG A 25 17.31 -0.17 -9.63
N SER A 26 18.14 0.62 -8.95
CA SER A 26 19.54 0.22 -8.69
C SER A 26 19.62 -1.06 -7.85
N VAL A 27 18.75 -1.24 -6.86
CA VAL A 27 18.64 -2.50 -6.10
C VAL A 27 18.32 -3.67 -7.02
N LEU A 28 17.33 -3.49 -7.91
CA LEU A 28 16.87 -4.54 -8.82
C LEU A 28 17.90 -4.88 -9.91
N GLN A 29 18.84 -3.99 -10.24
CA GLN A 29 19.98 -4.33 -11.12
C GLN A 29 20.88 -5.39 -10.50
N THR A 30 21.04 -5.39 -9.18
CA THR A 30 21.89 -6.35 -8.47
C THR A 30 21.11 -7.54 -7.91
N SER A 31 19.82 -7.37 -7.66
CA SER A 31 18.92 -8.38 -7.09
C SER A 31 17.57 -8.36 -7.81
N PRO A 32 17.51 -8.88 -9.06
CA PRO A 32 16.34 -8.73 -9.94
C PRO A 32 15.04 -9.36 -9.39
N ASN A 33 15.13 -10.31 -8.49
CA ASN A 33 13.97 -11.02 -7.93
C ASN A 33 13.69 -10.63 -6.47
N PHE A 34 14.13 -9.45 -6.02
CA PHE A 34 13.93 -9.05 -4.63
C PHE A 34 12.52 -8.47 -4.42
N PRO A 35 11.59 -9.20 -3.76
CA PRO A 35 10.16 -8.87 -3.79
C PRO A 35 9.84 -7.53 -3.13
N LEU A 36 10.56 -7.18 -2.05
CA LEU A 36 10.31 -5.91 -1.36
C LEU A 36 10.76 -4.69 -2.19
N ALA A 37 11.81 -4.83 -3.01
CA ALA A 37 12.21 -3.76 -3.92
C ALA A 37 11.14 -3.55 -5.00
N HIS A 38 10.58 -4.61 -5.56
CA HIS A 38 9.45 -4.54 -6.49
C HIS A 38 8.22 -3.90 -5.83
N LEU A 39 7.86 -4.31 -4.61
CA LEU A 39 6.73 -3.74 -3.88
C LEU A 39 6.88 -2.22 -3.69
N TRP A 40 8.06 -1.75 -3.26
CA TRP A 40 8.29 -0.32 -3.02
C TRP A 40 8.41 0.45 -4.33
N LEU A 41 9.00 -0.14 -5.37
CA LEU A 41 9.06 0.46 -6.70
C LEU A 41 7.65 0.64 -7.29
N GLY A 42 6.79 -0.37 -7.19
CA GLY A 42 5.39 -0.27 -7.61
C GLY A 42 4.64 0.84 -6.88
N ARG A 43 4.84 0.96 -5.56
CA ARG A 43 4.24 2.06 -4.77
C ARG A 43 4.75 3.44 -5.19
N ALA A 44 6.04 3.57 -5.52
CA ALA A 44 6.62 4.83 -5.99
C ALA A 44 6.07 5.19 -7.39
N TYR A 45 5.97 4.23 -8.30
CA TYR A 45 5.33 4.42 -9.60
C TYR A 45 3.87 4.85 -9.49
N GLU A 46 3.11 4.26 -8.55
CA GLU A 46 1.72 4.66 -8.32
C GLU A 46 1.61 6.15 -7.97
N GLN A 47 2.51 6.67 -7.12
CA GLN A 47 2.48 8.09 -6.74
C GLN A 47 2.79 9.01 -7.92
N GLU A 48 3.65 8.56 -8.85
CA GLU A 48 3.93 9.25 -10.13
C GLU A 48 2.88 8.98 -11.21
N ARG A 49 1.76 8.30 -10.87
CA ARG A 49 0.67 7.92 -11.79
C ARG A 49 1.11 7.00 -12.94
N MET A 50 2.22 6.32 -12.79
CA MET A 50 2.70 5.29 -13.70
C MET A 50 2.05 3.95 -13.33
N TYR A 51 0.73 3.89 -13.50
CA TYR A 51 -0.08 2.77 -13.00
C TYR A 51 0.24 1.43 -13.68
N PRO A 52 0.44 1.34 -15.01
CA PRO A 52 0.82 0.09 -15.64
C PRO A 52 2.14 -0.46 -15.11
N GLU A 53 3.14 0.41 -14.92
CA GLU A 53 4.44 0.06 -14.37
C GLU A 53 4.29 -0.40 -12.91
N ALA A 54 3.46 0.29 -12.12
CA ALA A 54 3.19 -0.09 -10.74
C ALA A 54 2.60 -1.50 -10.64
N ILE A 55 1.62 -1.83 -11.47
CA ILE A 55 1.01 -3.17 -11.51
C ILE A 55 2.05 -4.23 -11.91
N THR A 56 2.86 -3.96 -12.93
CA THR A 56 3.94 -4.87 -13.34
C THR A 56 4.89 -5.18 -12.18
N GLU A 57 5.27 -4.17 -11.40
CA GLU A 57 6.15 -4.37 -10.24
C GLU A 57 5.47 -5.19 -9.12
N PHE A 58 4.17 -4.99 -8.89
CA PHE A 58 3.43 -5.83 -7.92
C PHE A 58 3.31 -7.27 -8.39
N GLU A 59 3.15 -7.53 -9.69
CA GLU A 59 3.17 -8.88 -10.24
C GLU A 59 4.54 -9.54 -10.02
N GLN A 60 5.64 -8.82 -10.25
CA GLN A 60 6.99 -9.33 -9.99
C GLN A 60 7.19 -9.64 -8.49
N ALA A 61 6.74 -8.77 -7.60
CA ALA A 61 6.75 -9.05 -6.17
C ALA A 61 5.94 -10.31 -5.83
N GLY A 62 4.79 -10.49 -6.47
CA GLY A 62 3.88 -11.62 -6.29
C GLY A 62 4.46 -12.96 -6.77
N THR A 63 5.45 -12.98 -7.67
CA THR A 63 6.08 -14.23 -8.11
C THR A 63 6.79 -14.96 -6.95
N ALA A 64 7.41 -14.21 -6.05
CA ALA A 64 8.14 -14.75 -4.90
C ALA A 64 7.28 -14.80 -3.62
N LEU A 65 6.29 -13.92 -3.49
CA LEU A 65 5.40 -13.79 -2.33
C LEU A 65 3.94 -13.99 -2.76
N LYS A 66 3.68 -15.16 -3.33
CA LYS A 66 2.36 -15.52 -3.85
C LYS A 66 1.30 -15.34 -2.76
N ASP A 67 0.20 -14.73 -3.16
CA ASP A 67 -0.97 -14.48 -2.30
C ASP A 67 -0.68 -13.62 -1.04
N TRP A 68 0.46 -12.91 -1.00
CA TRP A 68 0.70 -12.02 0.12
C TRP A 68 -0.28 -10.84 0.11
N PRO A 69 -1.15 -10.71 1.14
CA PRO A 69 -2.25 -9.73 1.15
C PRO A 69 -1.80 -8.27 0.97
N VAL A 70 -0.57 -7.96 1.36
CA VAL A 70 0.02 -6.61 1.21
C VAL A 70 0.21 -6.24 -0.27
N ILE A 71 0.60 -7.19 -1.11
CA ILE A 71 0.77 -6.98 -2.56
C ILE A 71 -0.60 -6.83 -3.22
N ILE A 72 -1.55 -7.69 -2.86
CA ILE A 72 -2.92 -7.64 -3.38
C ILE A 72 -3.58 -6.31 -3.02
N ALA A 73 -3.39 -5.83 -1.79
CA ALA A 73 -3.90 -4.54 -1.37
C ALA A 73 -3.22 -3.37 -2.09
N ALA A 74 -1.90 -3.47 -2.36
CA ALA A 74 -1.18 -2.45 -3.13
C ALA A 74 -1.70 -2.38 -4.58
N ALA A 75 -1.84 -3.52 -5.26
CA ALA A 75 -2.43 -3.59 -6.59
C ALA A 75 -3.88 -3.07 -6.60
N GLY A 76 -4.71 -3.48 -5.64
CA GLY A 76 -6.09 -3.03 -5.50
C GLY A 76 -6.20 -1.51 -5.32
N HIS A 77 -5.33 -0.92 -4.48
CA HIS A 77 -5.25 0.53 -4.33
C HIS A 77 -4.86 1.23 -5.64
N THR A 78 -3.86 0.71 -6.34
CA THR A 78 -3.42 1.25 -7.63
C THR A 78 -4.53 1.16 -8.68
N TYR A 79 -5.24 0.05 -8.78
CA TYR A 79 -6.40 -0.07 -9.68
C TYR A 79 -7.49 0.96 -9.36
N GLY A 80 -7.81 1.17 -8.08
CA GLY A 80 -8.76 2.20 -7.67
C GLY A 80 -8.32 3.61 -8.10
N ARG A 81 -7.05 3.94 -7.89
CA ARG A 81 -6.45 5.23 -8.30
C ARG A 81 -6.41 5.40 -9.82
N TRP A 82 -6.26 4.32 -10.56
CA TRP A 82 -6.27 4.31 -12.03
C TRP A 82 -7.69 4.38 -12.63
N GLY A 83 -8.73 4.19 -11.80
CA GLY A 83 -10.13 4.18 -12.23
C GLY A 83 -10.65 2.80 -12.63
N HIS A 84 -9.86 1.76 -12.48
CA HIS A 84 -10.23 0.35 -12.72
C HIS A 84 -10.96 -0.23 -11.51
N LYS A 85 -12.17 0.27 -11.25
CA LYS A 85 -12.94 -0.08 -10.04
C LYS A 85 -13.27 -1.57 -9.92
N SER A 86 -13.49 -2.24 -11.04
CA SER A 86 -13.75 -3.69 -11.05
C SER A 86 -12.55 -4.48 -10.54
N ASP A 87 -11.33 -4.11 -10.95
CA ASP A 87 -10.11 -4.78 -10.54
C ASP A 87 -9.78 -4.50 -9.07
N ALA A 88 -10.02 -3.26 -8.62
CA ALA A 88 -9.92 -2.91 -7.21
C ALA A 88 -10.90 -3.71 -6.33
N THR A 89 -12.13 -3.89 -6.81
CA THR A 89 -13.14 -4.72 -6.12
C THR A 89 -12.75 -6.20 -6.13
N ALA A 90 -12.20 -6.71 -7.23
CA ALA A 90 -11.69 -8.07 -7.31
C ALA A 90 -10.53 -8.30 -6.30
N ALA A 91 -9.67 -7.31 -6.10
CA ALA A 91 -8.64 -7.37 -5.08
C ALA A 91 -9.23 -7.47 -3.66
N LEU A 92 -10.30 -6.72 -3.35
CA LEU A 92 -11.01 -6.85 -2.07
C LEU A 92 -11.60 -8.23 -1.87
N HIS A 93 -12.22 -8.81 -2.90
CA HIS A 93 -12.74 -10.18 -2.83
C HIS A 93 -11.63 -11.20 -2.59
N ARG A 94 -10.48 -11.06 -3.26
CA ARG A 94 -9.33 -11.95 -3.04
C ARG A 94 -8.81 -11.83 -1.61
N ILE A 95 -8.73 -10.62 -1.06
CA ILE A 95 -8.34 -10.38 0.33
C ILE A 95 -9.33 -11.04 1.30
N ASP A 96 -10.64 -10.95 1.03
CA ASP A 96 -11.68 -11.55 1.87
C ASP A 96 -11.59 -13.09 1.87
N GLU A 97 -11.29 -13.71 0.72
CA GLU A 97 -11.07 -15.15 0.65
C GLU A 97 -9.83 -15.57 1.49
N LEU A 98 -8.73 -14.84 1.37
CA LEU A 98 -7.51 -15.11 2.16
C LEU A 98 -7.75 -14.93 3.67
N ALA A 99 -8.59 -13.96 4.04
CA ALA A 99 -8.91 -13.70 5.45
C ALA A 99 -9.66 -14.86 6.14
N LYS A 100 -10.16 -15.84 5.39
CA LYS A 100 -10.76 -17.06 5.94
C LYS A 100 -9.72 -18.08 6.41
N GLU A 101 -8.50 -18.01 5.88
CA GLU A 101 -7.44 -18.98 6.11
C GLU A 101 -6.25 -18.38 6.87
N GLU A 102 -6.02 -17.08 6.76
CA GLU A 102 -4.89 -16.39 7.36
C GLU A 102 -5.21 -14.98 7.86
N TYR A 103 -4.34 -14.41 8.66
CA TYR A 103 -4.48 -13.03 9.11
C TYR A 103 -4.22 -12.04 7.98
N VAL A 104 -5.22 -11.22 7.66
CA VAL A 104 -5.08 -10.09 6.76
C VAL A 104 -5.18 -8.78 7.55
N THR A 105 -4.21 -7.90 7.32
CA THR A 105 -4.22 -6.60 8.01
C THR A 105 -5.37 -5.71 7.51
N PRO A 106 -6.25 -5.22 8.40
CA PRO A 106 -7.33 -4.30 8.02
C PRO A 106 -6.84 -2.99 7.40
N TYR A 107 -5.59 -2.63 7.64
CA TYR A 107 -4.94 -1.46 7.04
C TYR A 107 -4.89 -1.55 5.50
N GLY A 108 -4.57 -2.71 4.95
CA GLY A 108 -4.54 -2.94 3.50
C GLY A 108 -5.92 -2.80 2.86
N VAL A 109 -6.95 -3.32 3.53
CA VAL A 109 -8.35 -3.19 3.07
C VAL A 109 -8.79 -1.71 3.07
N ALA A 110 -8.43 -0.97 4.13
CA ALA A 110 -8.72 0.47 4.22
C ALA A 110 -8.11 1.26 3.05
N LEU A 111 -6.88 0.90 2.62
CA LEU A 111 -6.23 1.52 1.46
C LEU A 111 -7.05 1.34 0.18
N VAL A 112 -7.52 0.13 -0.09
CA VAL A 112 -8.31 -0.13 -1.31
C VAL A 112 -9.61 0.66 -1.28
N PHE A 113 -10.33 0.70 -0.16
CA PHE A 113 -11.54 1.52 -0.03
C PHE A 113 -11.25 3.02 -0.17
N ALA A 114 -10.12 3.50 0.35
CA ALA A 114 -9.71 4.89 0.17
C ALA A 114 -9.51 5.22 -1.33
N SER A 115 -8.90 4.33 -2.11
CA SER A 115 -8.70 4.52 -3.55
C SER A 115 -10.00 4.50 -4.35
N LEU A 116 -11.01 3.77 -3.86
CA LEU A 116 -12.36 3.72 -4.44
C LEU A 116 -13.24 4.91 -4.02
N GLU A 117 -12.68 5.85 -3.22
CA GLU A 117 -13.39 7.00 -2.65
C GLU A 117 -14.51 6.64 -1.66
N ASP A 118 -14.57 5.39 -1.22
CA ASP A 118 -15.46 4.94 -0.15
C ASP A 118 -14.88 5.28 1.23
N ARG A 119 -15.06 6.54 1.63
CA ARG A 119 -14.54 7.06 2.90
C ARG A 119 -15.10 6.32 4.11
N GLU A 120 -16.36 5.91 4.03
CA GLU A 120 -17.03 5.24 5.15
C GLU A 120 -16.34 3.90 5.44
N GLN A 121 -16.16 3.10 4.41
CA GLN A 121 -15.46 1.82 4.55
C GLN A 121 -13.98 2.02 4.91
N ALA A 122 -13.30 2.98 4.28
CA ALA A 122 -11.92 3.27 4.62
C ALA A 122 -11.74 3.59 6.11
N MET A 123 -12.60 4.43 6.69
CA MET A 123 -12.55 4.77 8.12
C MET A 123 -12.91 3.59 9.01
N ASN A 124 -13.93 2.80 8.66
CA ASN A 124 -14.31 1.62 9.40
C ASN A 124 -13.16 0.58 9.47
N TRP A 125 -12.46 0.37 8.36
CA TRP A 125 -11.33 -0.54 8.32
C TRP A 125 -10.09 0.00 9.02
N LEU A 126 -9.84 1.32 9.00
CA LEU A 126 -8.79 1.95 9.82
C LEU A 126 -9.08 1.80 11.32
N GLN A 127 -10.35 1.93 11.73
CA GLN A 127 -10.74 1.68 13.11
C GLN A 127 -10.48 0.23 13.52
N LYS A 128 -10.83 -0.75 12.67
CA LYS A 128 -10.49 -2.16 12.89
C LYS A 128 -8.97 -2.39 12.97
N ALA A 129 -8.19 -1.70 12.12
CA ALA A 129 -6.73 -1.77 12.18
C ALA A 129 -6.19 -1.28 13.53
N TYR A 130 -6.77 -0.21 14.06
CA TYR A 130 -6.41 0.34 15.37
C TYR A 130 -6.76 -0.62 16.51
N GLU A 131 -7.98 -1.17 16.52
CA GLU A 131 -8.43 -2.13 17.52
C GLU A 131 -7.61 -3.42 17.50
N GLY A 132 -7.26 -3.90 16.30
CA GLY A 132 -6.39 -5.04 16.09
C GLY A 132 -4.89 -4.76 16.24
N ARG A 133 -4.52 -3.54 16.64
CA ARG A 133 -3.11 -3.10 16.83
C ARG A 133 -2.22 -3.39 15.64
N SER A 134 -2.72 -3.13 14.42
CA SER A 134 -1.94 -3.32 13.21
C SER A 134 -0.64 -2.51 13.25
N HIS A 135 0.49 -3.16 13.05
CA HIS A 135 1.81 -2.50 13.03
C HIS A 135 1.96 -1.49 11.88
N TRP A 136 1.17 -1.61 10.81
CA TRP A 136 1.19 -0.67 9.68
C TRP A 136 0.72 0.74 10.05
N LEU A 137 -0.03 0.86 11.15
CA LEU A 137 -0.54 2.17 11.61
C LEU A 137 0.57 3.16 11.98
N VAL A 138 1.78 2.69 12.30
CA VAL A 138 2.92 3.59 12.58
C VAL A 138 3.24 4.50 11.37
N TRP A 139 2.84 4.10 10.18
CA TRP A 139 3.03 4.85 8.95
C TRP A 139 1.83 5.71 8.55
N LEU A 140 0.67 5.59 9.25
CA LEU A 140 -0.58 6.21 8.85
C LEU A 140 -0.46 7.71 8.62
N ASN A 141 0.29 8.41 9.45
CA ASN A 141 0.48 9.85 9.33
C ASN A 141 1.31 10.25 8.09
N LEU A 142 2.17 9.38 7.62
CA LEU A 142 3.09 9.64 6.50
C LEU A 142 2.57 9.05 5.17
N ASP A 143 1.67 8.06 5.22
CA ASP A 143 1.25 7.29 4.05
C ASP A 143 0.48 8.15 3.04
N PRO A 144 1.06 8.42 1.85
CA PRO A 144 0.44 9.27 0.83
C PRO A 144 -0.86 8.67 0.26
N ARG A 145 -1.05 7.37 0.41
CA ARG A 145 -2.23 6.66 -0.12
C ARG A 145 -3.52 7.00 0.62
N PHE A 146 -3.42 7.62 1.80
CA PHE A 146 -4.57 8.15 2.55
C PHE A 146 -4.78 9.66 2.39
N ASP A 147 -4.06 10.34 1.51
CA ASP A 147 -4.14 11.80 1.38
C ASP A 147 -5.57 12.29 1.08
N ASN A 148 -6.36 11.52 0.32
CA ASN A 148 -7.74 11.85 -0.02
C ASN A 148 -8.74 11.71 1.16
N VAL A 149 -8.35 11.07 2.25
CA VAL A 149 -9.18 10.88 3.46
C VAL A 149 -8.65 11.60 4.70
N ARG A 150 -7.48 12.27 4.61
CA ARG A 150 -6.85 12.99 5.76
C ARG A 150 -7.75 14.07 6.36
N PHE A 151 -8.68 14.64 5.58
CA PHE A 151 -9.59 15.69 6.02
C PHE A 151 -10.79 15.15 6.83
N ASP A 152 -11.01 13.85 6.82
CA ASP A 152 -12.07 13.24 7.62
C ASP A 152 -11.78 13.43 9.12
N PRO A 153 -12.74 13.95 9.93
CA PRO A 153 -12.54 14.13 11.35
C PRO A 153 -12.15 12.84 12.08
N ARG A 154 -12.64 11.69 11.64
CA ARG A 154 -12.33 10.37 12.21
C ARG A 154 -10.87 10.00 11.98
N PHE A 155 -10.30 10.33 10.82
CA PHE A 155 -8.88 10.12 10.54
C PHE A 155 -8.01 10.92 11.50
N ARG A 156 -8.33 12.21 11.70
CA ARG A 156 -7.61 13.07 12.65
C ARG A 156 -7.76 12.60 14.09
N ALA A 157 -8.96 12.19 14.49
CA ALA A 157 -9.20 11.63 15.83
C ALA A 157 -8.39 10.34 16.05
N LEU A 158 -8.25 9.50 15.03
CA LEU A 158 -7.44 8.29 15.08
C LEU A 158 -5.96 8.62 15.31
N LEU A 159 -5.39 9.57 14.54
CA LEU A 159 -4.01 10.02 14.73
C LEU A 159 -3.77 10.57 16.15
N GLN A 160 -4.69 11.37 16.67
CA GLN A 160 -4.60 11.90 18.05
C GLN A 160 -4.59 10.78 19.09
N ARG A 161 -5.43 9.75 18.93
CA ARG A 161 -5.46 8.56 19.82
C ARG A 161 -4.15 7.77 19.77
N MET A 162 -3.47 7.78 18.63
CA MET A 162 -2.16 7.16 18.42
C MET A 162 -1.01 8.04 18.91
N LYS A 163 -1.30 9.28 19.35
CA LYS A 163 -0.30 10.27 19.83
C LYS A 163 0.70 10.72 18.75
N PHE A 164 0.22 10.85 17.50
CA PHE A 164 0.94 11.52 16.42
C PHE A 164 0.60 13.02 16.38
#